data_45e36c976e2b3e0d26c76d6ae927f137
#
_entry.id   45e36c976e2b3e0d26c76d6ae927f137
#
_cell.length_a   1.000
_cell.length_b   1.000
_cell.length_c   1.000
_cell.angle_alpha   90.00
_cell.angle_beta   90.00
_cell.angle_gamma   90.00
#
_symmetry.space_group_name_H-M   'P 1'
#
loop_
_entity.id
_entity.type
_entity.pdbx_description
1 polymer ?
#
loop_
_entity_poly.entity_id
_entity_poly.type
_entity_poly.pdbx_seq_one_letter_code
_entity_poly.pdbx_strand_id
1 'polypeptide(L)'
;FGLQDAMAVGTAGYTAALCVNALEDWGVIQPGGREVLVTGAAGGVGSTAISLLAARGYRVTAATGRPETHDYLTALGATGFVDRAELAGKGAPLQKERWAGAVDSVGGATLVNVLAQTVYGGAVAACGLAGGADLPGTVMPHILRSVALLGVDSVMAPQARRDRAWATLAASLDRAHLARIARVEPMSKLPELAAEIIAGKIRGRVVVDVTA
;
A
#
# COMPACT_ATOMS: atom_id res chain seq x y z
N PHE A 1 14.00 -11.43 12.32
CA PHE A 1 14.50 -10.13 11.80
C PHE A 1 15.60 -9.61 12.71
N GLY A 2 16.71 -9.13 12.11
CA GLY A 2 17.74 -8.36 12.81
C GLY A 2 17.30 -6.89 12.98
N LEU A 3 18.16 -6.08 13.63
CA LEU A 3 17.87 -4.65 13.85
C LEU A 3 17.69 -3.88 12.52
N GLN A 4 18.53 -4.17 11.53
CA GLN A 4 18.41 -3.58 10.20
C GLN A 4 17.10 -3.96 9.52
N ASP A 5 16.67 -5.22 9.61
CA ASP A 5 15.38 -5.66 9.07
C ASP A 5 14.21 -4.95 9.76
N ALA A 6 14.28 -4.83 11.10
CA ALA A 6 13.26 -4.13 11.88
C ALA A 6 13.12 -2.67 11.44
N MET A 7 14.24 -1.98 11.17
CA MET A 7 14.24 -0.61 10.64
C MET A 7 13.76 -0.54 9.19
N ALA A 8 14.10 -1.53 8.36
CA ALA A 8 13.61 -1.64 6.99
C ALA A 8 12.08 -1.79 6.94
N VAL A 9 11.52 -2.66 7.77
CA VAL A 9 10.07 -2.79 7.97
C VAL A 9 9.49 -1.46 8.45
N GLY A 10 9.95 -0.98 9.59
CA GLY A 10 9.55 0.29 10.20
C GLY A 10 8.03 0.50 10.23
N THR A 11 7.62 1.75 10.32
CA THR A 11 6.20 2.14 10.30
C THR A 11 5.52 1.73 9.00
N ALA A 12 6.21 1.80 7.86
CA ALA A 12 5.61 1.52 6.56
C ALA A 12 5.19 0.04 6.42
N GLY A 13 6.07 -0.90 6.80
CA GLY A 13 5.74 -2.32 6.77
C GLY A 13 4.65 -2.67 7.78
N TYR A 14 4.73 -2.11 8.97
CA TYR A 14 3.70 -2.26 9.98
C TYR A 14 2.32 -1.76 9.50
N THR A 15 2.27 -0.58 8.87
CA THR A 15 1.04 -0.03 8.29
C THR A 15 0.50 -0.91 7.16
N ALA A 16 1.38 -1.43 6.30
CA ALA A 16 0.97 -2.37 5.25
C ALA A 16 0.31 -3.62 5.82
N ALA A 17 0.87 -4.19 6.90
CA ALA A 17 0.27 -5.35 7.57
C ALA A 17 -1.09 -5.03 8.20
N LEU A 18 -1.26 -3.85 8.80
CA LEU A 18 -2.56 -3.40 9.30
C LEU A 18 -3.60 -3.30 8.17
N CYS A 19 -3.22 -2.76 7.00
CA CYS A 19 -4.10 -2.67 5.84
C CYS A 19 -4.53 -4.05 5.33
N VAL A 20 -3.57 -4.97 5.17
CA VAL A 20 -3.85 -6.34 4.72
C VAL A 20 -4.79 -7.04 5.70
N ASN A 21 -4.49 -6.97 7.00
CA ASN A 21 -5.35 -7.55 8.04
C ASN A 21 -6.77 -6.96 8.02
N ALA A 22 -6.92 -5.65 7.81
CA ALA A 22 -8.22 -5.00 7.74
C ALA A 22 -9.06 -5.49 6.54
N LEU A 23 -8.42 -5.68 5.37
CA LEU A 23 -9.09 -6.22 4.18
C LEU A 23 -9.50 -7.69 4.35
N GLU A 24 -8.66 -8.50 5.01
CA GLU A 24 -8.98 -9.89 5.33
C GLU A 24 -10.11 -10.01 6.34
N ASP A 25 -10.12 -9.17 7.37
CA ASP A 25 -11.19 -9.13 8.37
C ASP A 25 -12.53 -8.71 7.75
N TRP A 26 -12.50 -7.84 6.74
CA TRP A 26 -13.70 -7.49 5.98
C TRP A 26 -14.21 -8.66 5.15
N GLY A 27 -13.34 -9.59 4.74
CA GLY A 27 -13.70 -10.86 4.12
C GLY A 27 -13.96 -10.81 2.61
N VAL A 28 -13.63 -9.71 1.91
CA VAL A 28 -13.91 -9.56 0.46
C VAL A 28 -12.77 -9.98 -0.45
N ILE A 29 -11.55 -9.98 0.04
CA ILE A 29 -10.40 -10.44 -0.73
C ILE A 29 -10.24 -11.96 -0.56
N GLN A 30 -10.03 -12.68 -1.67
CA GLN A 30 -9.87 -14.13 -1.69
C GLN A 30 -8.59 -14.50 -2.44
N PRO A 31 -7.77 -15.44 -1.92
CA PRO A 31 -6.62 -15.97 -2.66
C PRO A 31 -7.05 -16.48 -4.05
N GLY A 32 -6.30 -16.12 -5.09
CA GLY A 32 -6.62 -16.44 -6.48
C GLY A 32 -7.87 -15.76 -7.05
N GLY A 33 -8.59 -15.00 -6.24
CA GLY A 33 -9.81 -14.30 -6.63
C GLY A 33 -9.57 -13.04 -7.45
N ARG A 34 -10.50 -12.10 -7.37
CA ARG A 34 -10.39 -10.79 -8.03
C ARG A 34 -9.23 -9.97 -7.45
N GLU A 35 -8.65 -9.13 -8.26
CA GLU A 35 -7.44 -8.37 -7.95
C GLU A 35 -7.61 -7.39 -6.77
N VAL A 36 -6.55 -7.25 -5.99
CA VAL A 36 -6.39 -6.22 -4.96
C VAL A 36 -5.47 -5.13 -5.52
N LEU A 37 -5.96 -3.89 -5.51
CA LEU A 37 -5.17 -2.74 -5.97
C LEU A 37 -4.28 -2.23 -4.84
N VAL A 38 -3.06 -1.81 -5.18
CA VAL A 38 -2.17 -1.09 -4.27
C VAL A 38 -1.77 0.23 -4.89
N THR A 39 -2.20 1.35 -4.31
CA THR A 39 -1.77 2.69 -4.73
C THR A 39 -0.47 3.10 -4.04
N GLY A 40 0.28 4.05 -4.63
CA GLY A 40 1.61 4.38 -4.11
C GLY A 40 2.54 3.15 -4.09
N ALA A 41 2.36 2.24 -5.03
CA ALA A 41 2.90 0.89 -5.06
C ALA A 41 4.41 0.82 -4.84
N ALA A 42 5.19 1.74 -5.41
CA ALA A 42 6.64 1.77 -5.29
C ALA A 42 7.16 2.47 -4.01
N GLY A 43 6.28 2.94 -3.13
CA GLY A 43 6.64 3.46 -1.81
C GLY A 43 6.80 2.37 -0.75
N GLY A 44 7.19 2.75 0.46
CA GLY A 44 7.45 1.78 1.53
C GLY A 44 6.23 0.95 1.92
N VAL A 45 5.04 1.57 2.11
CA VAL A 45 3.79 0.87 2.41
C VAL A 45 3.37 0.00 1.23
N GLY A 46 3.32 0.58 0.02
CA GLY A 46 2.87 -0.13 -1.18
C GLY A 46 3.71 -1.36 -1.50
N SER A 47 5.04 -1.23 -1.47
CA SER A 47 5.96 -2.34 -1.74
C SER A 47 5.79 -3.49 -0.73
N THR A 48 5.64 -3.16 0.55
CA THR A 48 5.42 -4.18 1.59
C THR A 48 4.03 -4.82 1.45
N ALA A 49 2.99 -4.01 1.15
CA ALA A 49 1.64 -4.53 0.95
C ALA A 49 1.58 -5.51 -0.23
N ILE A 50 2.25 -5.20 -1.35
CA ILE A 50 2.36 -6.12 -2.50
C ILE A 50 2.99 -7.44 -2.07
N SER A 51 4.13 -7.40 -1.38
CA SER A 51 4.82 -8.59 -0.90
C SER A 51 3.95 -9.44 0.03
N LEU A 52 3.27 -8.83 0.99
CA LEU A 52 2.38 -9.53 1.92
C LEU A 52 1.18 -10.16 1.22
N LEU A 53 0.51 -9.42 0.34
CA LEU A 53 -0.65 -9.90 -0.41
C LEU A 53 -0.25 -11.06 -1.34
N ALA A 54 0.85 -10.94 -2.07
CA ALA A 54 1.34 -11.98 -2.96
C ALA A 54 1.71 -13.25 -2.21
N ALA A 55 2.42 -13.15 -1.07
CA ALA A 55 2.78 -14.29 -0.22
C ALA A 55 1.55 -15.04 0.32
N ARG A 56 0.41 -14.36 0.42
CA ARG A 56 -0.88 -14.92 0.87
C ARG A 56 -1.79 -15.35 -0.29
N GLY A 57 -1.25 -15.38 -1.52
CA GLY A 57 -1.95 -15.88 -2.71
C GLY A 57 -2.93 -14.92 -3.36
N TYR A 58 -2.95 -13.65 -2.99
CA TYR A 58 -3.78 -12.64 -3.65
C TYR A 58 -3.17 -12.18 -4.96
N ARG A 59 -4.01 -11.90 -5.95
CA ARG A 59 -3.61 -11.25 -7.20
C ARG A 59 -3.50 -9.75 -6.97
N VAL A 60 -2.34 -9.18 -7.24
CA VAL A 60 -2.05 -7.78 -6.89
C VAL A 60 -1.81 -6.95 -8.13
N THR A 61 -2.57 -5.88 -8.28
CA THR A 61 -2.34 -4.84 -9.29
C THR A 61 -1.71 -3.61 -8.62
N ALA A 62 -0.58 -3.18 -9.15
CA ALA A 62 0.18 -2.04 -8.64
C ALA A 62 -0.16 -0.76 -9.42
N ALA A 63 -0.61 0.29 -8.73
CA ALA A 63 -0.78 1.60 -9.35
C ALA A 63 0.52 2.41 -9.20
N THR A 64 1.15 2.73 -10.32
CA THR A 64 2.40 3.50 -10.38
C THR A 64 2.41 4.41 -11.61
N GLY A 65 3.01 5.58 -11.51
CA GLY A 65 3.31 6.44 -12.67
C GLY A 65 4.78 6.37 -13.05
N ARG A 66 5.50 5.33 -12.61
CA ARG A 66 6.93 5.11 -12.86
C ARG A 66 7.12 3.75 -13.51
N PRO A 67 7.02 3.64 -14.85
CA PRO A 67 7.17 2.37 -15.57
C PRO A 67 8.49 1.65 -15.27
N GLU A 68 9.55 2.40 -14.98
CA GLU A 68 10.86 1.87 -14.58
C GLU A 68 10.82 1.07 -13.25
N THR A 69 9.72 1.14 -12.52
CA THR A 69 9.52 0.34 -11.29
C THR A 69 8.79 -0.98 -11.53
N HIS A 70 8.36 -1.29 -12.75
CA HIS A 70 7.57 -2.49 -13.03
C HIS A 70 8.32 -3.78 -12.68
N ASP A 71 9.57 -3.93 -13.08
CA ASP A 71 10.39 -5.12 -12.77
C ASP A 71 10.55 -5.32 -11.27
N TYR A 72 10.78 -4.21 -10.55
CA TYR A 72 10.86 -4.23 -9.10
C TYR A 72 9.54 -4.68 -8.45
N LEU A 73 8.41 -4.14 -8.88
CA LEU A 73 7.09 -4.48 -8.34
C LEU A 73 6.68 -5.91 -8.71
N THR A 74 7.01 -6.36 -9.91
CA THR A 74 6.84 -7.77 -10.33
C THR A 74 7.65 -8.71 -9.44
N ALA A 75 8.90 -8.36 -9.13
CA ALA A 75 9.75 -9.15 -8.24
C ALA A 75 9.23 -9.20 -6.79
N LEU A 76 8.34 -8.29 -6.39
CA LEU A 76 7.62 -8.31 -5.11
C LEU A 76 6.29 -9.07 -5.18
N GLY A 77 5.87 -9.50 -6.37
CA GLY A 77 4.65 -10.28 -6.57
C GLY A 77 3.48 -9.53 -7.19
N ALA A 78 3.67 -8.33 -7.74
CA ALA A 78 2.64 -7.68 -8.53
C ALA A 78 2.40 -8.46 -9.84
N THR A 79 1.12 -8.70 -10.17
CA THR A 79 0.69 -9.44 -11.36
C THR A 79 0.08 -8.55 -12.44
N GLY A 80 -0.17 -7.28 -12.13
CA GLY A 80 -0.74 -6.29 -13.04
C GLY A 80 -0.34 -4.87 -12.67
N PHE A 81 -0.52 -3.95 -13.60
CA PHE A 81 -0.19 -2.55 -13.44
C PHE A 81 -1.31 -1.64 -13.90
N VAL A 82 -1.44 -0.48 -13.25
CA VAL A 82 -2.30 0.63 -13.64
C VAL A 82 -1.46 1.90 -13.57
N ASP A 83 -1.53 2.72 -14.61
CA ASP A 83 -0.94 4.05 -14.56
C ASP A 83 -1.70 4.87 -13.51
N ARG A 84 -0.97 5.49 -12.58
CA ARG A 84 -1.58 6.39 -11.56
C ARG A 84 -2.40 7.51 -12.20
N ALA A 85 -2.10 7.91 -13.44
CA ALA A 85 -2.84 8.92 -14.17
C ALA A 85 -4.30 8.50 -14.43
N GLU A 86 -4.58 7.20 -14.59
CA GLU A 86 -5.95 6.67 -14.74
C GLU A 86 -6.80 6.89 -13.47
N LEU A 87 -6.15 7.02 -12.32
CA LEU A 87 -6.80 7.23 -11.03
C LEU A 87 -6.75 8.70 -10.56
N ALA A 88 -6.05 9.56 -11.31
CA ALA A 88 -5.95 10.97 -10.99
C ALA A 88 -7.15 11.76 -11.54
N GLY A 89 -7.42 12.90 -10.94
CA GLY A 89 -8.46 13.81 -11.42
C GLY A 89 -9.89 13.37 -11.06
N LYS A 90 -10.87 14.10 -11.59
CA LYS A 90 -12.29 13.89 -11.30
C LYS A 90 -12.86 12.77 -12.18
N GLY A 91 -13.26 11.66 -11.55
CA GLY A 91 -13.95 10.55 -12.20
C GLY A 91 -15.47 10.57 -11.98
N ALA A 92 -16.18 9.64 -12.62
CA ALA A 92 -17.59 9.40 -12.35
C ALA A 92 -17.78 8.82 -10.92
N PRO A 93 -18.92 9.10 -10.25
CA PRO A 93 -19.20 8.60 -8.90
C PRO A 93 -19.22 7.07 -8.80
N LEU A 94 -19.61 6.37 -9.87
CA LEU A 94 -19.52 4.92 -10.05
C LEU A 94 -18.87 4.62 -11.39
N GLN A 95 -17.88 3.74 -11.36
CA GLN A 95 -17.13 3.31 -12.55
C GLN A 95 -17.25 1.79 -12.71
N LYS A 96 -16.63 1.23 -13.75
CA LYS A 96 -16.57 -0.22 -13.95
C LYS A 96 -15.90 -0.87 -12.73
N GLU A 97 -16.52 -1.91 -12.21
CA GLU A 97 -16.00 -2.69 -11.09
C GLU A 97 -14.73 -3.47 -11.49
N ARG A 98 -13.62 -3.20 -10.82
CA ARG A 98 -12.31 -3.79 -11.10
C ARG A 98 -11.74 -4.55 -9.90
N TRP A 99 -11.77 -3.96 -8.71
CA TRP A 99 -11.00 -4.39 -7.55
C TRP A 99 -11.87 -5.05 -6.49
N ALA A 100 -11.46 -6.20 -5.94
CA ALA A 100 -12.10 -6.76 -4.74
C ALA A 100 -11.85 -5.86 -3.53
N GLY A 101 -10.66 -5.31 -3.44
CA GLY A 101 -10.25 -4.37 -2.41
C GLY A 101 -9.03 -3.57 -2.83
N ALA A 102 -8.61 -2.63 -1.99
CA ALA A 102 -7.39 -1.87 -2.23
C ALA A 102 -6.68 -1.47 -0.94
N VAL A 103 -5.35 -1.33 -1.03
CA VAL A 103 -4.53 -0.61 -0.05
C VAL A 103 -4.21 0.75 -0.64
N ASP A 104 -4.68 1.83 0.00
CA ASP A 104 -4.46 3.19 -0.46
C ASP A 104 -3.57 3.99 0.48
N SER A 105 -2.46 4.51 -0.05
CA SER A 105 -1.54 5.41 0.62
C SER A 105 -1.51 6.81 0.00
N VAL A 106 -2.34 7.07 -0.99
CA VAL A 106 -2.34 8.31 -1.78
C VAL A 106 -3.41 9.28 -1.34
N GLY A 107 -4.64 8.83 -1.09
CA GLY A 107 -5.74 9.71 -0.73
C GLY A 107 -6.27 10.53 -1.90
N GLY A 108 -6.97 11.62 -1.62
CA GLY A 108 -7.46 12.59 -2.60
C GLY A 108 -8.34 11.98 -3.69
N ALA A 109 -8.21 12.49 -4.90
CA ALA A 109 -8.96 12.01 -6.07
C ALA A 109 -8.65 10.54 -6.40
N THR A 110 -7.43 10.07 -6.14
CA THR A 110 -7.05 8.66 -6.33
C THR A 110 -7.93 7.75 -5.49
N LEU A 111 -8.07 8.01 -4.19
CA LEU A 111 -8.91 7.21 -3.30
C LEU A 111 -10.38 7.20 -3.75
N VAL A 112 -10.90 8.35 -4.19
CA VAL A 112 -12.28 8.45 -4.72
C VAL A 112 -12.47 7.55 -5.94
N ASN A 113 -11.54 7.58 -6.90
CA ASN A 113 -11.62 6.74 -8.09
C ASN A 113 -11.46 5.25 -7.76
N VAL A 114 -10.62 4.89 -6.79
CA VAL A 114 -10.49 3.51 -6.30
C VAL A 114 -11.81 3.02 -5.68
N LEU A 115 -12.45 3.81 -4.82
CA LEU A 115 -13.77 3.50 -4.25
C LEU A 115 -14.82 3.30 -5.34
N ALA A 116 -14.84 4.19 -6.37
CA ALA A 116 -15.78 4.12 -7.48
C ALA A 116 -15.59 2.88 -8.37
N GLN A 117 -14.39 2.27 -8.37
CA GLN A 117 -14.04 1.07 -9.14
C GLN A 117 -14.05 -0.22 -8.29
N THR A 118 -14.30 -0.11 -6.99
CA THR A 118 -14.39 -1.27 -6.10
C THR A 118 -15.70 -2.01 -6.32
N VAL A 119 -15.66 -3.34 -6.29
CA VAL A 119 -16.83 -4.19 -6.51
C VAL A 119 -17.85 -4.09 -5.39
N TYR A 120 -19.06 -4.60 -5.63
CA TYR A 120 -20.09 -4.72 -4.60
C TYR A 120 -19.54 -5.47 -3.36
N GLY A 121 -19.75 -4.88 -2.18
CA GLY A 121 -19.29 -5.41 -0.89
C GLY A 121 -17.79 -5.26 -0.64
N GLY A 122 -17.03 -4.70 -1.59
CA GLY A 122 -15.59 -4.52 -1.49
C GLY A 122 -15.15 -3.49 -0.46
N ALA A 123 -13.85 -3.38 -0.21
CA ALA A 123 -13.30 -2.45 0.78
C ALA A 123 -11.98 -1.82 0.34
N VAL A 124 -11.73 -0.59 0.80
CA VAL A 124 -10.47 0.12 0.62
C VAL A 124 -9.87 0.45 1.98
N ALA A 125 -8.69 -0.09 2.27
CA ALA A 125 -7.90 0.24 3.45
C ALA A 125 -7.06 1.50 3.16
N ALA A 126 -7.47 2.63 3.71
CA ALA A 126 -6.81 3.92 3.51
C ALA A 126 -5.89 4.24 4.69
N CYS A 127 -4.60 4.44 4.42
CA CYS A 127 -3.57 4.66 5.43
C CYS A 127 -2.66 5.86 5.17
N GLY A 128 -2.87 6.60 4.07
CA GLY A 128 -2.00 7.71 3.72
C GLY A 128 -2.71 8.80 2.90
N LEU A 129 -2.02 9.91 2.73
CA LEU A 129 -2.53 11.13 2.09
C LEU A 129 -1.47 11.82 1.21
N ALA A 130 -0.59 11.01 0.57
CA ALA A 130 0.51 11.55 -0.24
C ALA A 130 0.05 12.42 -1.43
N GLY A 131 -1.16 12.20 -1.93
CA GLY A 131 -1.78 12.99 -3.01
C GLY A 131 -2.80 14.02 -2.52
N GLY A 132 -3.09 14.07 -1.21
CA GLY A 132 -3.99 15.03 -0.59
C GLY A 132 -4.82 14.43 0.54
N ALA A 133 -5.26 15.28 1.47
CA ALA A 133 -6.06 14.89 2.63
C ALA A 133 -7.58 14.90 2.36
N ASP A 134 -8.00 15.60 1.31
CA ASP A 134 -9.41 15.73 0.97
C ASP A 134 -9.98 14.42 0.41
N LEU A 135 -11.28 14.20 0.63
CA LEU A 135 -12.04 13.12 0.00
C LEU A 135 -13.13 13.71 -0.91
N PRO A 136 -12.78 14.19 -2.12
CA PRO A 136 -13.70 14.90 -3.01
C PRO A 136 -14.63 13.93 -3.77
N GLY A 137 -15.36 13.09 -3.05
CA GLY A 137 -16.19 12.01 -3.57
C GLY A 137 -17.67 12.13 -3.20
N THR A 138 -18.41 11.07 -3.50
CA THR A 138 -19.83 10.93 -3.16
C THR A 138 -20.05 9.67 -2.34
N VAL A 139 -21.21 9.58 -1.68
CA VAL A 139 -21.59 8.38 -0.93
C VAL A 139 -22.08 7.22 -1.82
N MET A 140 -22.17 7.42 -3.14
CA MET A 140 -22.74 6.43 -4.06
C MET A 140 -22.06 5.06 -4.02
N PRO A 141 -20.71 4.92 -3.99
CA PRO A 141 -20.07 3.61 -3.85
C PRO A 141 -20.51 2.90 -2.55
N HIS A 142 -20.67 3.66 -1.48
CA HIS A 142 -21.02 3.12 -0.17
C HIS A 142 -22.48 2.62 -0.11
N ILE A 143 -23.45 3.41 -0.60
CA ILE A 143 -24.86 3.05 -0.52
C ILE A 143 -25.34 2.14 -1.65
N LEU A 144 -24.75 2.24 -2.85
CA LEU A 144 -25.21 1.47 -4.03
C LEU A 144 -24.40 0.18 -4.26
N ARG A 145 -23.18 0.09 -3.69
CA ARG A 145 -22.33 -1.10 -3.81
C ARG A 145 -21.82 -1.62 -2.47
N SER A 146 -22.30 -1.08 -1.35
CA SER A 146 -21.83 -1.47 -0.01
C SER A 146 -20.30 -1.44 0.15
N VAL A 147 -19.62 -0.55 -0.58
CA VAL A 147 -18.16 -0.42 -0.49
C VAL A 147 -17.78 0.21 0.83
N ALA A 148 -16.84 -0.42 1.56
CA ALA A 148 -16.32 0.12 2.80
C ALA A 148 -15.05 0.96 2.56
N LEU A 149 -14.95 2.09 3.28
CA LEU A 149 -13.71 2.82 3.48
C LEU A 149 -13.19 2.50 4.89
N LEU A 150 -12.11 1.75 4.96
CA LEU A 150 -11.49 1.31 6.21
C LEU A 150 -10.30 2.22 6.54
N GLY A 151 -10.47 3.09 7.52
CA GLY A 151 -9.36 3.91 8.02
C GLY A 151 -8.34 3.05 8.79
N VAL A 152 -7.06 3.18 8.44
CA VAL A 152 -5.96 2.47 9.08
C VAL A 152 -5.03 3.45 9.77
N ASP A 153 -5.14 3.53 11.09
CA ASP A 153 -4.26 4.32 11.95
C ASP A 153 -3.13 3.44 12.50
N SER A 154 -1.89 3.73 12.12
CA SER A 154 -0.70 3.05 12.61
C SER A 154 -0.10 3.69 13.86
N VAL A 155 -0.56 4.88 14.27
CA VAL A 155 -0.03 5.62 15.42
C VAL A 155 -0.69 5.15 16.71
N MET A 156 -2.03 5.19 16.76
CA MET A 156 -2.82 4.90 17.96
C MET A 156 -3.47 3.50 17.93
N ALA A 157 -3.02 2.64 17.01
CA ALA A 157 -3.57 1.29 16.93
C ALA A 157 -3.44 0.55 18.27
N PRO A 158 -4.52 -0.09 18.76
CA PRO A 158 -4.50 -0.87 20.00
C PRO A 158 -3.46 -1.99 19.97
N GLN A 159 -2.91 -2.35 21.15
CA GLN A 159 -1.80 -3.31 21.26
C GLN A 159 -2.11 -4.63 20.53
N ALA A 160 -3.32 -5.18 20.69
CA ALA A 160 -3.71 -6.43 20.02
C ALA A 160 -3.63 -6.34 18.48
N ARG A 161 -3.98 -5.18 17.87
CA ARG A 161 -3.81 -4.97 16.43
C ARG A 161 -2.34 -4.84 16.04
N ARG A 162 -1.54 -4.20 16.88
CA ARG A 162 -0.08 -4.09 16.69
C ARG A 162 0.57 -5.47 16.69
N ASP A 163 0.30 -6.27 17.70
CA ASP A 163 0.85 -7.63 17.85
C ASP A 163 0.49 -8.50 16.65
N ARG A 164 -0.77 -8.46 16.22
CA ARG A 164 -1.22 -9.18 15.03
C ARG A 164 -0.51 -8.70 13.76
N ALA A 165 -0.32 -7.40 13.58
CA ALA A 165 0.37 -6.88 12.40
C ALA A 165 1.84 -7.34 12.36
N TRP A 166 2.54 -7.31 13.49
CA TRP A 166 3.90 -7.84 13.60
C TRP A 166 3.96 -9.36 13.39
N ALA A 167 2.97 -10.11 13.87
CA ALA A 167 2.86 -11.55 13.59
C ALA A 167 2.63 -11.81 12.09
N THR A 168 1.78 -11.00 11.42
CA THR A 168 1.57 -11.06 9.96
C THR A 168 2.87 -10.84 9.20
N LEU A 169 3.67 -9.83 9.58
CA LEU A 169 4.98 -9.55 8.97
C LEU A 169 5.95 -10.71 9.18
N ALA A 170 6.03 -11.23 10.40
CA ALA A 170 6.93 -12.33 10.73
C ALA A 170 6.60 -13.61 9.94
N ALA A 171 5.32 -13.87 9.70
CA ALA A 171 4.84 -15.07 9.01
C ALA A 171 4.88 -14.96 7.48
N SER A 172 4.69 -13.77 6.91
CA SER A 172 4.40 -13.61 5.48
C SER A 172 5.36 -12.70 4.72
N LEU A 173 6.18 -11.87 5.38
CA LEU A 173 7.11 -10.99 4.68
C LEU A 173 8.37 -11.78 4.29
N ASP A 174 8.60 -11.97 2.99
CA ASP A 174 9.81 -12.58 2.47
C ASP A 174 11.02 -11.67 2.71
N ARG A 175 12.08 -12.22 3.31
CA ARG A 175 13.34 -11.50 3.56
C ARG A 175 14.04 -11.06 2.28
N ALA A 176 13.94 -11.84 1.21
CA ALA A 176 14.49 -11.46 -0.09
C ALA A 176 13.73 -10.25 -0.67
N HIS A 177 12.41 -10.18 -0.46
CA HIS A 177 11.62 -9.00 -0.81
C HIS A 177 12.00 -7.79 0.06
N LEU A 178 12.17 -7.99 1.38
CA LEU A 178 12.59 -6.90 2.27
C LEU A 178 13.97 -6.32 1.86
N ALA A 179 14.91 -7.19 1.49
CA ALA A 179 16.23 -6.77 0.99
C ALA A 179 16.14 -5.98 -0.34
N ARG A 180 15.12 -6.23 -1.17
CA ARG A 180 14.85 -5.45 -2.39
C ARG A 180 14.14 -4.12 -2.09
N ILE A 181 13.30 -4.09 -1.05
CA ILE A 181 12.52 -2.92 -0.63
C ILE A 181 13.43 -1.88 0.02
N ALA A 182 14.38 -2.31 0.86
CA ALA A 182 15.23 -1.42 1.64
C ALA A 182 16.65 -1.30 1.09
N ARG A 183 17.21 -0.10 1.17
CA ARG A 183 18.65 0.16 1.01
C ARG A 183 19.19 0.83 2.27
N VAL A 184 20.48 0.65 2.55
CA VAL A 184 21.15 1.29 3.66
C VAL A 184 21.99 2.45 3.12
N GLU A 185 21.92 3.60 3.75
CA GLU A 185 22.67 4.79 3.40
C GLU A 185 23.30 5.42 4.66
N PRO A 186 24.46 6.04 4.56
CA PRO A 186 25.10 6.70 5.70
C PRO A 186 24.33 7.95 6.12
N MET A 187 24.50 8.34 7.39
CA MET A 187 23.84 9.53 7.96
C MET A 187 24.18 10.82 7.21
N SER A 188 25.39 10.92 6.64
CA SER A 188 25.84 12.07 5.83
C SER A 188 24.97 12.37 4.62
N LYS A 189 24.22 11.37 4.08
CA LYS A 189 23.30 11.54 2.96
C LYS A 189 21.89 12.00 3.34
N LEU A 190 21.58 12.18 4.61
CA LEU A 190 20.24 12.57 5.08
C LEU A 190 19.68 13.82 4.37
N PRO A 191 20.42 14.92 4.16
CA PRO A 191 19.88 16.11 3.49
C PRO A 191 19.48 15.82 2.04
N GLU A 192 20.27 15.03 1.30
CA GLU A 192 19.97 14.63 -0.08
C GLU A 192 18.72 13.71 -0.12
N LEU A 193 18.69 12.70 0.76
CA LEU A 193 17.56 11.77 0.87
C LEU A 193 16.26 12.48 1.25
N ALA A 194 16.31 13.49 2.11
CA ALA A 194 15.15 14.29 2.46
C ALA A 194 14.60 15.05 1.25
N ALA A 195 15.46 15.63 0.42
CA ALA A 195 15.04 16.28 -0.82
C ALA A 195 14.45 15.28 -1.83
N GLU A 196 15.06 14.10 -1.97
CA GLU A 196 14.58 13.05 -2.86
C GLU A 196 13.20 12.49 -2.44
N ILE A 197 12.95 12.30 -1.15
CA ILE A 197 11.66 11.77 -0.68
C ILE A 197 10.54 12.79 -0.90
N ILE A 198 10.81 14.09 -0.67
CA ILE A 198 9.85 15.17 -0.95
C ILE A 198 9.55 15.24 -2.46
N ALA A 199 10.57 15.03 -3.30
CA ALA A 199 10.41 14.98 -4.76
C ALA A 199 9.75 13.67 -5.27
N GLY A 200 9.38 12.73 -4.40
CA GLY A 200 8.78 11.44 -4.76
C GLY A 200 9.72 10.49 -5.50
N LYS A 201 11.03 10.68 -5.41
CA LYS A 201 12.05 9.88 -6.13
C LYS A 201 12.46 8.62 -5.38
N ILE A 202 12.23 8.56 -4.06
CA ILE A 202 12.58 7.39 -3.27
C ILE A 202 11.67 6.20 -3.64
N ARG A 203 12.29 5.05 -3.85
CA ARG A 203 11.64 3.75 -4.00
C ARG A 203 11.79 2.95 -2.71
N GLY A 204 10.72 2.30 -2.28
CA GLY A 204 10.74 1.43 -1.09
C GLY A 204 11.11 2.17 0.20
N ARG A 205 12.18 1.71 0.84
CA ARG A 205 12.65 2.20 2.14
C ARG A 205 14.13 2.58 2.09
N VAL A 206 14.50 3.56 2.88
CA VAL A 206 15.89 3.86 3.19
C VAL A 206 16.10 3.65 4.69
N VAL A 207 17.08 2.84 5.04
CA VAL A 207 17.58 2.69 6.40
C VAL A 207 18.83 3.55 6.50
N VAL A 208 18.88 4.41 7.50
CA VAL A 208 20.05 5.27 7.73
C VAL A 208 20.95 4.61 8.76
N ASP A 209 22.20 4.35 8.36
CA ASP A 209 23.23 3.92 9.29
C ASP A 209 23.79 5.16 10.01
N VAL A 210 23.50 5.24 11.32
CA VAL A 210 23.91 6.37 12.15
C VAL A 210 25.37 6.26 12.60
N THR A 211 26.04 5.16 12.29
CA THR A 211 27.45 4.91 12.65
C THR A 211 28.40 5.04 11.46
N ALA A 212 27.88 5.26 10.25
CA ALA A 212 28.64 5.39 9.01
C ALA A 212 28.62 6.82 8.44
#